data_9e82a17f198f16c894d647649b37d4d8
#
_entry.id   9e82a17f198f16c894d647649b37d4d8
#
_cell.length_a   1.000
_cell.length_b   1.000
_cell.length_c   1.000
_cell.angle_alpha   90.00
_cell.angle_beta   90.00
_cell.angle_gamma   90.00
#
_symmetry.space_group_name_H-M   'P 1'
#
loop_
_entity.id
_entity.type
_entity.pdbx_description
1 polymer ?
#
loop_
_entity_poly.entity_id
_entity_poly.type
_entity_poly.pdbx_seq_one_letter_code
_entity_poly.pdbx_strand_id
1 'polypeptide(L)'
;MNDKATNYEANMAGVAAVDKAMRVVIALEAARAPLRLSEIATATGLYKSAVLRLLASLEKCGLVMRRSDSAYCLGNLAFRLGRAFDASFRFREHLLPLMQKLVDAGAPSPSFHIVHDAQTRFCVLRLDSNHSTLDRVREGDLLPLAAGAAGKVLRKLPSDFLADQWPWIHQSRGERDPSCGALSAPIIGPGDTLLGALSLSGPLPQFTDASVDFMAPLLIEACQLGSLALGGRARRGALEPQAH
;
A
#
# COMPACT_ATOMS: atom_id res chain seq x y z
N MET A 1 6.19 -12.03 37.57
CA MET A 1 5.11 -12.19 36.56
C MET A 1 5.60 -11.71 35.19
N ASN A 2 6.79 -12.16 34.73
CA ASN A 2 7.43 -11.64 33.50
C ASN A 2 7.95 -12.74 32.56
N ASP A 3 7.54 -13.99 32.78
CA ASP A 3 8.10 -15.15 32.04
C ASP A 3 7.26 -15.60 30.81
N LYS A 4 6.03 -15.10 30.68
CA LYS A 4 5.14 -15.49 29.56
C LYS A 4 5.32 -14.64 28.30
N ALA A 5 5.75 -13.40 28.42
CA ALA A 5 5.98 -12.51 27.28
C ALA A 5 7.27 -12.91 26.54
N THR A 6 8.32 -13.25 27.26
CA THR A 6 9.62 -13.66 26.70
C THR A 6 9.55 -15.02 25.96
N ASN A 7 8.64 -15.91 26.39
CA ASN A 7 8.41 -17.21 25.74
C ASN A 7 7.58 -17.09 24.44
N TYR A 8 6.79 -16.04 24.27
CA TYR A 8 6.00 -15.85 23.04
C TYR A 8 6.88 -15.34 21.88
N GLU A 9 7.85 -14.46 22.16
CA GLU A 9 8.81 -13.97 21.16
C GLU A 9 9.82 -15.04 20.72
N ALA A 10 10.26 -15.89 21.65
CA ALA A 10 11.17 -16.99 21.34
C ALA A 10 10.52 -18.10 20.48
N ASN A 11 9.18 -18.22 20.49
CA ASN A 11 8.44 -19.22 19.71
C ASN A 11 8.03 -18.75 18.30
N MET A 12 8.38 -17.52 17.90
CA MET A 12 8.18 -16.96 16.56
C MET A 12 9.43 -17.06 15.66
N ALA A 13 10.41 -17.87 16.03
CA ALA A 13 11.53 -18.17 15.14
C ALA A 13 11.00 -18.93 13.92
N GLY A 14 10.91 -18.25 12.76
CA GLY A 14 10.45 -18.82 11.51
C GLY A 14 11.32 -19.98 11.05
N VAL A 15 10.83 -20.76 10.07
CA VAL A 15 11.59 -21.86 9.47
C VAL A 15 12.62 -21.26 8.51
N ALA A 16 13.91 -21.36 8.85
CA ALA A 16 15.02 -20.76 8.10
C ALA A 16 15.04 -21.12 6.59
N ALA A 17 14.52 -22.30 6.22
CA ALA A 17 14.40 -22.68 4.80
C ALA A 17 13.32 -21.86 4.08
N VAL A 18 12.19 -21.59 4.75
CA VAL A 18 11.10 -20.74 4.23
C VAL A 18 11.58 -19.30 4.09
N ASP A 19 12.25 -18.74 5.11
CA ASP A 19 12.79 -17.39 5.08
C ASP A 19 13.79 -17.20 3.94
N LYS A 20 14.67 -18.19 3.72
CA LYS A 20 15.60 -18.17 2.58
C LYS A 20 14.91 -18.27 1.24
N ALA A 21 13.85 -19.09 1.12
CA ALA A 21 13.06 -19.20 -0.09
C ALA A 21 12.32 -17.87 -0.41
N MET A 22 11.72 -17.27 0.61
CA MET A 22 11.04 -15.97 0.44
C MET A 22 12.01 -14.85 0.08
N ARG A 23 13.26 -14.85 0.59
CA ARG A 23 14.28 -13.90 0.13
C ARG A 23 14.55 -14.00 -1.38
N VAL A 24 14.55 -15.22 -1.95
CA VAL A 24 14.69 -15.42 -3.39
C VAL A 24 13.49 -14.83 -4.14
N VAL A 25 12.26 -15.08 -3.65
CA VAL A 25 11.02 -14.54 -4.25
C VAL A 25 11.01 -13.02 -4.23
N ILE A 26 11.34 -12.41 -3.08
CA ILE A 26 11.40 -10.94 -2.91
C ILE A 26 12.48 -10.33 -3.82
N ALA A 27 13.63 -10.98 -3.98
CA ALA A 27 14.67 -10.49 -4.88
C ALA A 27 14.22 -10.48 -6.34
N LEU A 28 13.45 -11.48 -6.78
CA LEU A 28 12.86 -11.54 -8.12
C LEU A 28 11.76 -10.50 -8.31
N GLU A 29 10.96 -10.25 -7.29
CA GLU A 29 9.91 -9.22 -7.29
C GLU A 29 10.53 -7.82 -7.42
N ALA A 30 11.50 -7.49 -6.55
CA ALA A 30 12.15 -6.18 -6.50
C ALA A 30 12.92 -5.84 -7.79
N ALA A 31 13.48 -6.83 -8.46
CA ALA A 31 14.25 -6.64 -9.69
C ALA A 31 13.37 -6.19 -10.88
N ARG A 32 12.08 -6.50 -10.87
CA ARG A 32 11.13 -6.21 -11.97
C ARG A 32 11.62 -6.70 -13.36
N ALA A 33 12.63 -7.56 -13.37
CA ALA A 33 13.22 -8.18 -14.56
C ALA A 33 13.72 -9.58 -14.21
N PRO A 34 13.84 -10.49 -15.19
CA PRO A 34 14.40 -11.81 -14.94
C PRO A 34 15.86 -11.72 -14.46
N LEU A 35 16.21 -12.51 -13.45
CA LEU A 35 17.56 -12.56 -12.86
C LEU A 35 18.23 -13.90 -13.16
N ARG A 36 19.54 -13.87 -13.40
CA ARG A 36 20.38 -15.06 -13.45
C ARG A 36 20.73 -15.56 -12.04
N LEU A 37 21.09 -16.84 -11.93
CA LEU A 37 21.46 -17.46 -10.64
C LEU A 37 22.50 -16.64 -9.85
N SER A 38 23.51 -16.07 -10.53
CA SER A 38 24.54 -15.26 -9.88
C SER A 38 23.99 -13.96 -9.30
N GLU A 39 23.05 -13.32 -9.98
CA GLU A 39 22.40 -12.07 -9.56
C GLU A 39 21.50 -12.33 -8.35
N ILE A 40 20.72 -13.43 -8.37
CA ILE A 40 19.91 -13.86 -7.22
C ILE A 40 20.81 -14.15 -6.01
N ALA A 41 21.94 -14.86 -6.21
CA ALA A 41 22.87 -15.16 -5.13
C ALA A 41 23.43 -13.87 -4.51
N THR A 42 23.81 -12.89 -5.33
CA THR A 42 24.29 -11.58 -4.88
C THR A 42 23.20 -10.82 -4.13
N ALA A 43 22.00 -10.72 -4.70
CA ALA A 43 20.87 -9.98 -4.10
C ALA A 43 20.41 -10.57 -2.76
N THR A 44 20.50 -11.89 -2.61
CA THR A 44 20.04 -12.60 -1.38
C THR A 44 21.15 -12.83 -0.35
N GLY A 45 22.43 -12.67 -0.73
CA GLY A 45 23.57 -13.04 0.11
C GLY A 45 23.71 -14.55 0.33
N LEU A 46 23.06 -15.38 -0.48
CA LEU A 46 23.09 -16.85 -0.36
C LEU A 46 24.11 -17.48 -1.33
N TYR A 47 24.69 -18.60 -0.95
CA TYR A 47 25.53 -19.39 -1.85
C TYR A 47 24.72 -19.93 -3.05
N LYS A 48 25.31 -19.92 -4.25
CA LYS A 48 24.67 -20.40 -5.51
C LYS A 48 24.05 -21.79 -5.38
N SER A 49 24.73 -22.71 -4.68
CA SER A 49 24.21 -24.07 -4.43
C SER A 49 22.93 -24.08 -3.57
N ALA A 50 22.84 -23.18 -2.60
CA ALA A 50 21.64 -23.04 -1.79
C ALA A 50 20.51 -22.42 -2.62
N VAL A 51 20.79 -21.36 -3.41
CA VAL A 51 19.81 -20.74 -4.30
C VAL A 51 19.25 -21.74 -5.31
N LEU A 52 20.08 -22.58 -5.92
CA LEU A 52 19.62 -23.63 -6.86
C LEU A 52 18.62 -24.60 -6.22
N ARG A 53 18.88 -25.05 -4.99
CA ARG A 53 17.95 -25.94 -4.28
C ARG A 53 16.62 -25.25 -3.95
N LEU A 54 16.66 -23.98 -3.56
CA LEU A 54 15.47 -23.19 -3.28
C LEU A 54 14.67 -22.95 -4.57
N LEU A 55 15.34 -22.57 -5.66
CA LEU A 55 14.72 -22.40 -6.97
C LEU A 55 14.01 -23.66 -7.44
N ALA A 56 14.63 -24.83 -7.32
CA ALA A 56 14.00 -26.10 -7.68
C ALA A 56 12.67 -26.35 -6.92
N SER A 57 12.61 -25.98 -5.63
CA SER A 57 11.37 -26.09 -4.84
C SER A 57 10.33 -25.05 -5.26
N LEU A 58 10.76 -23.81 -5.54
CA LEU A 58 9.90 -22.72 -5.97
C LEU A 58 9.36 -22.93 -7.39
N GLU A 59 10.15 -23.53 -8.28
CA GLU A 59 9.71 -23.96 -9.62
C GLU A 59 8.66 -25.06 -9.55
N LYS A 60 8.87 -26.06 -8.67
CA LYS A 60 7.92 -27.16 -8.47
C LYS A 60 6.52 -26.68 -8.07
N CYS A 61 6.40 -25.63 -7.26
CA CYS A 61 5.11 -25.06 -6.90
C CYS A 61 4.62 -23.99 -7.88
N GLY A 62 5.40 -23.62 -8.88
CA GLY A 62 5.06 -22.61 -9.89
C GLY A 62 5.17 -21.16 -9.41
N LEU A 63 5.82 -20.91 -8.24
CA LEU A 63 6.04 -19.56 -7.73
C LEU A 63 7.18 -18.85 -8.47
N VAL A 64 8.15 -19.61 -8.97
CA VAL A 64 9.23 -19.16 -9.85
C VAL A 64 9.19 -19.98 -11.14
N MET A 65 9.63 -19.39 -12.24
CA MET A 65 9.85 -20.08 -13.50
C MET A 65 11.21 -19.74 -14.09
N ARG A 66 11.84 -20.76 -14.72
CA ARG A 66 13.07 -20.60 -15.46
C ARG A 66 12.75 -20.35 -16.93
N ARG A 67 13.35 -19.32 -17.49
CA ARG A 67 13.22 -18.94 -18.90
C ARG A 67 14.19 -19.73 -19.79
N SER A 68 14.00 -19.67 -21.10
CA SER A 68 14.88 -20.29 -22.10
C SER A 68 16.32 -19.75 -22.06
N ASP A 69 16.51 -18.48 -21.67
CA ASP A 69 17.82 -17.83 -21.48
C ASP A 69 18.47 -18.14 -20.12
N SER A 70 17.95 -19.14 -19.40
CA SER A 70 18.39 -19.57 -18.08
C SER A 70 18.26 -18.53 -16.96
N ALA A 71 17.56 -17.42 -17.18
CA ALA A 71 17.15 -16.48 -16.15
C ALA A 71 15.86 -16.95 -15.45
N TYR A 72 15.64 -16.47 -14.23
CA TYR A 72 14.49 -16.80 -13.40
C TYR A 72 13.59 -15.57 -13.23
N CYS A 73 12.29 -15.78 -13.20
CA CYS A 73 11.29 -14.76 -12.88
C CYS A 73 10.16 -15.35 -12.06
N LEU A 74 9.25 -14.51 -11.56
CA LEU A 74 8.04 -14.99 -10.88
C LEU A 74 7.18 -15.83 -11.81
N GLY A 75 6.65 -16.94 -11.30
CA GLY A 75 5.80 -17.88 -12.00
C GLY A 75 4.31 -17.58 -11.88
N ASN A 76 3.48 -18.43 -12.48
CA ASN A 76 2.03 -18.25 -12.53
C ASN A 76 1.35 -18.28 -11.14
N LEU A 77 1.95 -18.94 -10.15
CA LEU A 77 1.42 -18.94 -8.79
C LEU A 77 1.43 -17.52 -8.20
N ALA A 78 2.46 -16.71 -8.46
CA ALA A 78 2.50 -15.32 -7.99
C ALA A 78 1.30 -14.50 -8.51
N PHE A 79 0.96 -14.65 -9.80
CA PHE A 79 -0.24 -14.02 -10.37
C PHE A 79 -1.52 -14.49 -9.68
N ARG A 80 -1.67 -15.80 -9.45
CA ARG A 80 -2.84 -16.36 -8.77
C ARG A 80 -2.98 -15.87 -7.33
N LEU A 81 -1.87 -15.74 -6.60
CA LEU A 81 -1.86 -15.19 -5.24
C LEU A 81 -2.29 -13.72 -5.24
N GLY A 82 -1.78 -12.91 -6.16
CA GLY A 82 -2.21 -11.52 -6.32
C GLY A 82 -3.72 -11.41 -6.62
N ARG A 83 -4.24 -12.25 -7.52
CA ARG A 83 -5.69 -12.30 -7.81
C ARG A 83 -6.53 -12.73 -6.60
N ALA A 84 -6.05 -13.69 -5.81
CA ALA A 84 -6.74 -14.11 -4.59
C ALA A 84 -6.73 -13.01 -3.51
N PHE A 85 -5.64 -12.28 -3.38
CA PHE A 85 -5.55 -11.10 -2.51
C PHE A 85 -6.58 -10.03 -2.92
N ASP A 86 -6.60 -9.64 -4.20
CA ASP A 86 -7.56 -8.67 -4.73
C ASP A 86 -9.01 -9.10 -4.46
N ALA A 87 -9.34 -10.39 -4.66
CA ALA A 87 -10.67 -10.94 -4.41
C ALA A 87 -11.06 -10.91 -2.92
N SER A 88 -10.09 -11.06 -2.02
CA SER A 88 -10.33 -11.10 -0.57
C SER A 88 -10.72 -9.74 0.00
N PHE A 89 -10.19 -8.66 -0.55
CA PHE A 89 -10.39 -7.30 -0.03
C PHE A 89 -11.28 -6.42 -0.93
N ARG A 90 -11.44 -6.76 -2.21
CA ARG A 90 -12.23 -6.02 -3.22
C ARG A 90 -11.91 -4.52 -3.29
N PHE A 91 -10.72 -4.10 -2.84
CA PHE A 91 -10.32 -2.69 -2.86
C PHE A 91 -10.40 -2.10 -4.26
N ARG A 92 -9.90 -2.82 -5.25
CA ARG A 92 -9.90 -2.36 -6.65
C ARG A 92 -11.31 -2.11 -7.17
N GLU A 93 -12.24 -3.01 -6.88
CA GLU A 93 -13.63 -2.90 -7.33
C GLU A 93 -14.33 -1.66 -6.76
N HIS A 94 -14.12 -1.39 -5.47
CA HIS A 94 -14.84 -0.32 -4.76
C HIS A 94 -14.13 1.03 -4.80
N LEU A 95 -12.80 1.06 -4.76
CA LEU A 95 -12.06 2.32 -4.66
C LEU A 95 -11.64 2.89 -6.02
N LEU A 96 -11.34 2.05 -7.03
CA LEU A 96 -10.86 2.55 -8.32
C LEU A 96 -11.85 3.50 -9.02
N PRO A 97 -13.19 3.24 -9.01
CA PRO A 97 -14.15 4.19 -9.57
C PRO A 97 -14.20 5.54 -8.83
N LEU A 98 -13.97 5.53 -7.51
CA LEU A 98 -13.90 6.75 -6.70
C LEU A 98 -12.61 7.52 -6.97
N MET A 99 -11.49 6.81 -7.12
CA MET A 99 -10.21 7.40 -7.51
C MET A 99 -10.30 8.04 -8.90
N GLN A 100 -11.01 7.41 -9.84
CA GLN A 100 -11.23 7.98 -11.18
C GLN A 100 -12.01 9.29 -11.10
N LYS A 101 -13.08 9.36 -10.29
CA LYS A 101 -13.83 10.60 -10.09
C LYS A 101 -12.96 11.73 -9.52
N LEU A 102 -12.02 11.42 -8.63
CA LEU A 102 -11.07 12.41 -8.12
C LEU A 102 -10.17 12.96 -9.23
N VAL A 103 -9.65 12.08 -10.11
CA VAL A 103 -8.85 12.49 -11.27
C VAL A 103 -9.67 13.33 -12.25
N ASP A 104 -10.90 12.92 -12.54
CA ASP A 104 -11.81 13.63 -13.44
C ASP A 104 -12.19 15.01 -12.90
N ALA A 105 -12.24 15.17 -11.58
CA ALA A 105 -12.41 16.46 -10.90
C ALA A 105 -11.15 17.34 -10.88
N GLY A 106 -10.03 16.86 -11.45
CA GLY A 106 -8.77 17.60 -11.51
C GLY A 106 -7.86 17.44 -10.28
N ALA A 107 -8.16 16.50 -9.39
CA ALA A 107 -7.28 16.22 -8.25
C ALA A 107 -5.95 15.57 -8.70
N PRO A 108 -4.86 15.75 -7.93
CA PRO A 108 -3.62 15.02 -8.11
C PRO A 108 -3.82 13.51 -7.99
N SER A 109 -2.80 12.74 -8.37
CA SER A 109 -2.86 11.29 -8.46
C SER A 109 -3.31 10.62 -7.15
N PRO A 110 -4.47 9.94 -7.14
CA PRO A 110 -4.93 9.20 -5.98
C PRO A 110 -4.18 7.88 -5.82
N SER A 111 -3.96 7.47 -4.57
CA SER A 111 -3.36 6.19 -4.20
C SER A 111 -3.96 5.66 -2.90
N PHE A 112 -4.11 4.34 -2.79
CA PHE A 112 -4.60 3.69 -1.59
C PHE A 112 -3.49 2.87 -0.95
N HIS A 113 -3.27 3.09 0.35
CA HIS A 113 -2.20 2.49 1.13
C HIS A 113 -2.75 1.72 2.33
N ILE A 114 -2.11 0.59 2.63
CA ILE A 114 -2.34 -0.20 3.86
C ILE A 114 -1.04 -0.32 4.66
N VAL A 115 -1.15 -0.65 5.94
CA VAL A 115 0.03 -0.98 6.76
C VAL A 115 0.62 -2.30 6.25
N HIS A 116 1.93 -2.34 6.03
CA HIS A 116 2.67 -3.57 5.72
C HIS A 116 3.28 -4.16 6.99
N ASP A 117 4.05 -3.36 7.70
CA ASP A 117 4.68 -3.71 8.98
C ASP A 117 4.83 -2.45 9.87
N ALA A 118 5.57 -2.58 10.97
CA ALA A 118 5.77 -1.47 11.93
C ALA A 118 6.51 -0.26 11.33
N GLN A 119 7.18 -0.40 10.19
CA GLN A 119 8.03 0.64 9.57
C GLN A 119 7.54 1.06 8.19
N THR A 120 6.78 0.21 7.51
CA THR A 120 6.41 0.41 6.11
C THR A 120 4.90 0.31 5.87
N ARG A 121 4.45 1.02 4.85
CA ARG A 121 3.12 0.89 4.24
C ARG A 121 3.25 0.43 2.79
N PHE A 122 2.23 -0.24 2.31
CA PHE A 122 2.16 -0.80 0.96
C PHE A 122 1.17 -0.02 0.11
N CYS A 123 1.57 0.38 -1.10
CA CYS A 123 0.67 1.01 -2.07
C CYS A 123 -0.11 -0.07 -2.81
N VAL A 124 -1.39 -0.25 -2.47
CA VAL A 124 -2.27 -1.27 -3.07
C VAL A 124 -2.82 -0.83 -4.41
N LEU A 125 -3.25 0.44 -4.51
CA LEU A 125 -3.84 1.03 -5.72
C LEU A 125 -3.20 2.37 -6.00
N ARG A 126 -3.00 2.64 -7.28
CA ARG A 126 -2.56 3.93 -7.80
C ARG A 126 -3.29 4.23 -9.11
N LEU A 127 -3.73 5.47 -9.25
CA LEU A 127 -4.21 6.01 -10.51
C LEU A 127 -3.46 7.32 -10.77
N ASP A 128 -2.80 7.41 -11.91
CA ASP A 128 -2.10 8.63 -12.27
C ASP A 128 -3.08 9.70 -12.76
N SER A 129 -2.89 10.92 -12.30
CA SER A 129 -3.65 12.08 -12.79
C SER A 129 -3.19 12.50 -14.19
N ASN A 130 -3.96 13.39 -14.81
CA ASN A 130 -3.64 13.94 -16.14
C ASN A 130 -2.55 15.05 -16.13
N HIS A 131 -1.85 15.22 -15.00
CA HIS A 131 -0.77 16.20 -14.90
C HIS A 131 0.52 15.70 -15.56
N SER A 132 1.25 16.62 -16.20
CA SER A 132 2.52 16.33 -16.88
C SER A 132 3.63 15.88 -15.93
N THR A 133 3.53 16.25 -14.66
CA THR A 133 4.50 15.89 -13.62
C THR A 133 3.80 15.07 -12.54
N LEU A 134 4.30 13.87 -12.27
CA LEU A 134 3.79 12.92 -11.28
C LEU A 134 4.84 12.66 -10.20
N ASP A 135 4.39 12.27 -9.02
CA ASP A 135 5.28 11.65 -8.05
C ASP A 135 5.64 10.22 -8.48
N ARG A 136 6.63 9.61 -7.83
CA ARG A 136 7.16 8.30 -8.23
C ARG A 136 6.47 7.10 -7.58
N VAL A 137 5.36 7.31 -6.86
CA VAL A 137 4.64 6.22 -6.19
C VAL A 137 3.95 5.33 -7.22
N ARG A 138 4.07 4.01 -7.05
CA ARG A 138 3.44 3.00 -7.91
C ARG A 138 2.73 1.94 -7.08
N GLU A 139 1.79 1.23 -7.68
CA GLU A 139 1.26 -0.01 -7.09
C GLU A 139 2.40 -0.99 -6.82
N GLY A 140 2.38 -1.62 -5.64
CA GLY A 140 3.42 -2.52 -5.19
C GLY A 140 4.54 -1.85 -4.38
N ASP A 141 4.64 -0.52 -4.35
CA ASP A 141 5.72 0.15 -3.63
C ASP A 141 5.56 0.03 -2.11
N LEU A 142 6.66 -0.28 -1.44
CA LEU A 142 6.81 -0.15 0.00
C LEU A 142 7.37 1.24 0.33
N LEU A 143 6.67 1.96 1.18
CA LEU A 143 6.97 3.35 1.54
C LEU A 143 7.10 3.47 3.07
N PRO A 144 7.92 4.43 3.58
CA PRO A 144 8.03 4.63 5.03
C PRO A 144 6.67 4.94 5.67
N LEU A 145 6.33 4.22 6.74
CA LEU A 145 5.11 4.47 7.51
C LEU A 145 5.22 5.77 8.33
N ALA A 146 6.44 6.17 8.72
CA ALA A 146 6.68 7.35 9.55
C ALA A 146 6.48 8.67 8.81
N ALA A 147 6.48 8.70 7.46
CA ALA A 147 6.50 9.94 6.68
C ALA A 147 5.32 10.09 5.72
N GLY A 148 4.90 11.34 5.50
CA GLY A 148 3.86 11.72 4.55
C GLY A 148 2.43 11.58 5.09
N ALA A 149 1.46 12.13 4.36
CA ALA A 149 0.07 12.21 4.77
C ALA A 149 -0.57 10.84 5.05
N ALA A 150 -0.38 9.84 4.16
CA ALA A 150 -0.87 8.49 4.36
C ALA A 150 -0.28 7.83 5.61
N GLY A 151 1.01 8.04 5.88
CA GLY A 151 1.64 7.54 7.09
C GLY A 151 1.04 8.14 8.37
N LYS A 152 0.66 9.41 8.36
CA LYS A 152 -0.04 10.06 9.48
C LYS A 152 -1.40 9.39 9.76
N VAL A 153 -2.16 9.07 8.71
CA VAL A 153 -3.44 8.35 8.84
C VAL A 153 -3.22 6.94 9.36
N LEU A 154 -2.31 6.17 8.76
CA LEU A 154 -2.13 4.76 9.05
C LEU A 154 -1.55 4.46 10.44
N ARG A 155 -0.91 5.44 11.08
CA ARG A 155 -0.40 5.31 12.46
C ARG A 155 -1.45 5.64 13.53
N LYS A 156 -2.65 6.05 13.15
CA LYS A 156 -3.74 6.30 14.07
C LYS A 156 -4.36 4.99 14.56
N LEU A 157 -4.77 4.97 15.82
CA LEU A 157 -5.55 3.86 16.36
C LEU A 157 -7.01 3.97 15.92
N PRO A 158 -7.75 2.87 15.82
CA PRO A 158 -9.19 2.92 15.52
C PRO A 158 -9.98 3.82 16.46
N SER A 159 -9.59 3.89 17.75
CA SER A 159 -10.15 4.79 18.74
C SER A 159 -10.00 6.28 18.41
N ASP A 160 -8.97 6.64 17.64
CA ASP A 160 -8.73 8.02 17.25
C ASP A 160 -9.73 8.50 16.19
N PHE A 161 -10.45 7.57 15.55
CA PHE A 161 -11.46 7.85 14.52
C PHE A 161 -12.89 7.89 15.09
N LEU A 162 -13.05 8.19 16.38
CA LEU A 162 -14.36 8.32 17.00
C LEU A 162 -15.15 9.49 16.41
N ALA A 163 -16.47 9.34 16.40
CA ALA A 163 -17.43 10.04 15.53
C ALA A 163 -17.38 11.59 15.55
N ASP A 164 -16.84 12.21 16.59
CA ASP A 164 -16.97 13.64 16.82
C ASP A 164 -15.87 14.50 16.19
N GLN A 165 -14.88 13.87 15.54
CA GLN A 165 -13.72 14.55 14.97
C GLN A 165 -13.54 14.32 13.46
N TRP A 166 -14.54 13.80 12.77
CA TRP A 166 -14.54 13.73 11.31
C TRP A 166 -14.77 15.13 10.72
N PRO A 167 -14.06 15.55 9.68
CA PRO A 167 -13.24 14.80 8.73
C PRO A 167 -11.75 14.72 9.11
N TRP A 168 -11.17 13.51 8.96
CA TRP A 168 -9.78 13.22 9.29
C TRP A 168 -8.88 13.41 8.08
N ILE A 169 -8.53 14.65 7.77
CA ILE A 169 -7.55 14.91 6.71
C ILE A 169 -6.19 15.20 7.32
N HIS A 170 -5.20 14.54 6.80
CA HIS A 170 -3.80 14.83 7.06
C HIS A 170 -3.11 15.34 5.81
N GLN A 171 -2.35 16.41 5.97
CA GLN A 171 -1.53 16.99 4.94
C GLN A 171 -0.05 16.70 5.19
N SER A 172 0.70 16.58 4.09
CA SER A 172 2.17 16.52 4.08
C SER A 172 2.68 17.47 2.99
N ARG A 173 3.70 18.25 3.34
CA ARG A 173 4.41 19.14 2.40
C ARG A 173 5.91 18.83 2.51
N GLY A 174 6.44 18.04 1.57
CA GLY A 174 7.87 17.73 1.49
C GLY A 174 8.38 16.70 2.51
N GLU A 175 7.54 16.05 3.32
CA GLU A 175 7.99 15.18 4.42
C GLU A 175 8.61 13.87 3.93
N ARG A 176 8.08 13.26 2.89
CA ARG A 176 8.61 12.04 2.29
C ARG A 176 9.61 12.35 1.17
N ASP A 177 9.25 13.30 0.34
CA ASP A 177 10.02 13.80 -0.79
C ASP A 177 9.86 15.32 -0.82
N PRO A 178 10.96 16.11 -0.74
CA PRO A 178 10.89 17.57 -0.68
C PRO A 178 10.13 18.22 -1.84
N SER A 179 10.04 17.54 -2.98
CA SER A 179 9.33 18.04 -4.18
C SER A 179 7.84 17.71 -4.21
N CYS A 180 7.34 16.92 -3.24
CA CYS A 180 5.99 16.36 -3.25
C CYS A 180 5.12 16.86 -2.09
N GLY A 181 3.84 17.12 -2.40
CA GLY A 181 2.77 17.30 -1.43
C GLY A 181 1.78 16.14 -1.44
N ALA A 182 1.01 16.00 -0.36
CA ALA A 182 -0.06 15.00 -0.27
C ALA A 182 -1.14 15.40 0.72
N LEU A 183 -2.39 14.99 0.43
CA LEU A 183 -3.50 14.91 1.36
C LEU A 183 -3.88 13.46 1.57
N SER A 184 -4.35 13.07 2.74
CA SER A 184 -4.79 11.71 3.00
C SER A 184 -5.91 11.66 4.03
N ALA A 185 -6.85 10.72 3.82
CA ALA A 185 -7.95 10.44 4.74
C ALA A 185 -8.14 8.91 4.88
N PRO A 186 -8.73 8.42 5.98
CA PRO A 186 -8.89 7.01 6.25
C PRO A 186 -10.02 6.38 5.44
N ILE A 187 -9.85 5.11 5.08
CA ILE A 187 -10.94 4.20 4.69
C ILE A 187 -11.21 3.29 5.88
N ILE A 188 -12.45 3.34 6.38
CA ILE A 188 -12.88 2.62 7.58
C ILE A 188 -13.80 1.47 7.15
N GLY A 189 -13.53 0.28 7.66
CA GLY A 189 -14.29 -0.93 7.40
C GLY A 189 -15.25 -1.33 8.52
N PRO A 190 -15.71 -2.58 8.51
CA PRO A 190 -16.59 -3.13 9.54
C PRO A 190 -15.96 -3.02 10.94
N GLY A 191 -16.80 -2.75 11.94
CA GLY A 191 -16.36 -2.63 13.33
C GLY A 191 -15.40 -1.46 13.59
N ASP A 192 -15.51 -0.41 12.76
CA ASP A 192 -14.67 0.79 12.81
C ASP A 192 -13.16 0.50 12.62
N THR A 193 -12.82 -0.60 11.93
CA THR A 193 -11.42 -0.95 11.62
C THR A 193 -10.85 -0.02 10.56
N LEU A 194 -9.61 0.42 10.73
CA LEU A 194 -8.87 1.15 9.70
C LEU A 194 -8.43 0.17 8.61
N LEU A 195 -9.04 0.22 7.45
CA LEU A 195 -8.65 -0.61 6.29
C LEU A 195 -7.43 -0.05 5.56
N GLY A 196 -7.30 1.27 5.52
CA GLY A 196 -6.20 1.93 4.84
C GLY A 196 -6.37 3.43 4.74
N ALA A 197 -5.51 4.07 3.96
CA ALA A 197 -5.49 5.50 3.72
C ALA A 197 -5.60 5.80 2.21
N LEU A 198 -6.63 6.53 1.80
CA LEU A 198 -6.73 7.10 0.46
C LEU A 198 -6.02 8.45 0.46
N SER A 199 -5.13 8.65 -0.51
CA SER A 199 -4.27 9.84 -0.59
C SER A 199 -4.34 10.45 -1.98
N LEU A 200 -4.24 11.77 -2.03
CA LEU A 200 -3.91 12.54 -3.24
C LEU A 200 -2.46 12.97 -3.12
N SER A 201 -1.64 12.73 -4.12
CA SER A 201 -0.22 13.12 -4.11
C SER A 201 0.27 13.61 -5.48
N GLY A 202 1.24 14.53 -5.45
CA GLY A 202 1.80 15.13 -6.65
C GLY A 202 2.87 16.18 -6.32
N PRO A 203 3.29 16.99 -7.30
CA PRO A 203 4.25 18.06 -7.09
C PRO A 203 3.81 19.06 -6.01
N LEU A 204 4.74 19.46 -5.16
CA LEU A 204 4.47 20.35 -4.02
C LEU A 204 3.71 21.64 -4.38
N PRO A 205 3.98 22.32 -5.52
CA PRO A 205 3.25 23.53 -5.91
C PRO A 205 1.74 23.35 -6.09
N GLN A 206 1.25 22.11 -6.27
CA GLN A 206 -0.18 21.79 -6.38
C GLN A 206 -0.90 21.75 -5.01
N PHE A 207 -0.18 21.87 -3.90
CA PHE A 207 -0.73 21.79 -2.55
C PHE A 207 -0.71 23.14 -1.84
N THR A 208 -1.20 24.19 -2.51
CA THR A 208 -1.51 25.48 -1.90
C THR A 208 -2.73 25.37 -0.99
N ASP A 209 -2.95 26.34 -0.10
CA ASP A 209 -4.10 26.31 0.80
C ASP A 209 -5.43 26.31 0.01
N ALA A 210 -5.55 27.13 -1.03
CA ALA A 210 -6.73 27.14 -1.91
C ALA A 210 -6.95 25.80 -2.63
N SER A 211 -5.87 25.13 -3.07
CA SER A 211 -5.99 23.81 -3.68
C SER A 211 -6.39 22.75 -2.66
N VAL A 212 -5.90 22.85 -1.42
CA VAL A 212 -6.27 21.97 -0.33
C VAL A 212 -7.74 22.13 0.02
N ASP A 213 -8.25 23.37 0.11
CA ASP A 213 -9.66 23.66 0.36
C ASP A 213 -10.58 23.08 -0.73
N PHE A 214 -10.12 23.04 -1.98
CA PHE A 214 -10.82 22.39 -3.09
C PHE A 214 -10.76 20.85 -2.99
N MET A 215 -9.58 20.28 -2.74
CA MET A 215 -9.38 18.83 -2.78
C MET A 215 -9.92 18.10 -1.54
N ALA A 216 -9.94 18.77 -0.38
CA ALA A 216 -10.30 18.14 0.87
C ALA A 216 -11.73 17.57 0.90
N PRO A 217 -12.78 18.32 0.52
CA PRO A 217 -14.14 17.79 0.47
C PRO A 217 -14.28 16.62 -0.53
N LEU A 218 -13.63 16.67 -1.68
CA LEU A 218 -13.66 15.59 -2.67
C LEU A 218 -13.04 14.31 -2.10
N LEU A 219 -11.90 14.43 -1.43
CA LEU A 219 -11.23 13.29 -0.79
C LEU A 219 -12.07 12.70 0.35
N ILE A 220 -12.69 13.54 1.19
CA ILE A 220 -13.58 13.12 2.27
C ILE A 220 -14.74 12.31 1.70
N GLU A 221 -15.44 12.85 0.70
CA GLU A 221 -16.57 12.17 0.05
C GLU A 221 -16.14 10.81 -0.51
N ALA A 222 -15.03 10.75 -1.24
CA ALA A 222 -14.51 9.49 -1.77
C ALA A 222 -14.19 8.49 -0.64
N CYS A 223 -13.61 8.94 0.48
CA CYS A 223 -13.32 8.07 1.62
C CYS A 223 -14.58 7.57 2.32
N GLN A 224 -15.61 8.39 2.43
CA GLN A 224 -16.90 7.97 3.01
C GLN A 224 -17.60 6.93 2.13
N LEU A 225 -17.70 7.19 0.82
CA LEU A 225 -18.28 6.25 -0.13
C LEU A 225 -17.48 4.94 -0.18
N GLY A 226 -16.15 5.01 -0.17
CA GLY A 226 -15.28 3.85 -0.12
C GLY A 226 -15.44 3.05 1.17
N SER A 227 -15.54 3.72 2.31
CA SER A 227 -15.79 3.08 3.59
C SER A 227 -17.14 2.35 3.61
N LEU A 228 -18.21 2.99 3.14
CA LEU A 228 -19.54 2.37 3.01
C LEU A 228 -19.50 1.14 2.10
N ALA A 229 -18.88 1.25 0.93
CA ALA A 229 -18.78 0.15 -0.04
C ALA A 229 -17.99 -1.05 0.51
N LEU A 230 -17.06 -0.81 1.44
CA LEU A 230 -16.25 -1.82 2.11
C LEU A 230 -16.82 -2.28 3.46
N GLY A 231 -18.10 -1.97 3.74
CA GLY A 231 -18.82 -2.44 4.92
C GLY A 231 -18.64 -1.59 6.18
N GLY A 232 -18.04 -0.42 6.06
CA GLY A 232 -18.01 0.59 7.13
C GLY A 232 -19.37 1.26 7.33
N ARG A 233 -19.46 2.13 8.35
CA ARG A 233 -20.68 2.87 8.67
C ARG A 233 -20.65 4.28 8.07
N ALA A 234 -21.82 4.82 7.70
CA ALA A 234 -21.97 6.23 7.40
C ALA A 234 -21.62 7.07 8.64
N ARG A 235 -20.74 8.05 8.49
CA ARG A 235 -20.39 8.97 9.59
C ARG A 235 -21.11 10.29 9.34
N ARG A 236 -21.88 10.77 10.34
CA ARG A 236 -22.58 12.06 10.27
C ARG A 236 -21.56 13.21 10.21
N GLY A 237 -21.79 14.18 9.35
CA GLY A 237 -21.10 15.48 9.36
C GLY A 237 -20.41 15.94 8.08
N ALA A 238 -20.40 15.14 6.99
CA ALA A 238 -19.68 15.53 5.77
C ALA A 238 -20.56 15.69 4.50
N LEU A 239 -21.87 15.48 4.59
CA LEU A 239 -22.80 15.62 3.45
C LEU A 239 -23.98 16.57 3.72
N GLU A 240 -23.94 17.41 4.76
CA GLU A 240 -24.89 18.52 4.81
C GLU A 240 -24.34 19.64 3.92
N PRO A 241 -25.01 19.97 2.81
CA PRO A 241 -24.69 21.16 2.06
C PRO A 241 -24.93 22.34 3.03
N GLN A 242 -23.90 23.16 3.21
CA GLN A 242 -24.11 24.45 3.88
C GLN A 242 -25.13 25.21 3.03
N ALA A 243 -26.36 25.30 3.54
CA ALA A 243 -27.38 26.18 3.00
C ALA A 243 -26.87 27.62 3.12
N HIS A 244 -26.56 28.22 1.99
CA HIS A 244 -26.39 29.67 1.86
C HIS A 244 -27.75 30.34 1.68
#